data_f5e75aa83c4f13159ddc804e613c67c8
#
_entry.id   f5e75aa83c4f13159ddc804e613c67c8
#
_cell.length_a   1.000
_cell.length_b   1.000
_cell.length_c   1.000
_cell.angle_alpha   90.00
_cell.angle_beta   90.00
_cell.angle_gamma   90.00
#
_symmetry.space_group_name_H-M   'P 1'
#
loop_
_entity.id
_entity.type
_entity.pdbx_description
1 polymer ?
#
loop_
_entity_poly.entity_id
_entity_poly.type
_entity_poly.pdbx_seq_one_letter_code
_entity_poly.pdbx_strand_id
1 'polypeptide(L)'
;MKKLLLLTIALFTLSGAWADYQKLYVFGDVNGWSRTSMIEMTYDEGTQTYTYECEPTSIVNISFSDKQLTAEEATADGDWSIFNATNRYSIGSGNIVPVLGTQYTLAKHGEGNVTLETGTYTLTVNKDMKLTVTGTVTPVETTWTVAGTPAEVFGTTWAPTNTNNDMVKGTGNTWTFIKENVSLTAGKIEFKVCKDHAWGIAYPGSNYELTVPEAGIYDVNITFNDDTKAVSATLVEKHEYTAAFKNSVGWASVYAYTYNDETLGGWRGTKMDKDGDVYTISFFAATPPANIIFNDGTGGTVGESQTADLVFTDGKTYDMVSPGYYIVGNMTSWELNKDYKMTKNESADADEYMKIAMPLQTSNQFKVVKTTDGTNIATWYPSEGDNYGKKGEITEDGTYDIYFRPEGKTGWFGNYIYVAQEISIDITENLWASYSSTKALDFSNSGLTAYIATTSNGSSVHYEPVIYVPANTGIILNGTQGTHVAVTIPSADAVGTNLLVSTANAEHEVTAGEVGKVYAFGMKGGKVGFVLAEAGYPVAQGRSYLDLSTVGAKGIDFIGLPGSETDGIDTVHNAQFIMHNDAYNLAGQRVSKDYKGIVIVNGKKYLNK
;
A
#
# COMPACT_ATOMS: atom_id res chain seq x y z
N MET A 1 46.60 44.13 68.32
CA MET A 1 47.82 43.67 69.05
C MET A 1 48.52 42.71 68.09
N LYS A 2 49.51 43.26 67.40
CA LYS A 2 50.93 42.89 67.60
C LYS A 2 51.15 41.37 67.58
N LYS A 3 51.78 40.79 66.52
CA LYS A 3 53.21 40.69 66.42
C LYS A 3 53.70 40.40 65.02
N LEU A 4 54.52 41.29 64.54
CA LEU A 4 55.57 41.17 63.55
C LEU A 4 56.51 40.03 63.91
N LEU A 5 56.79 39.10 63.00
CA LEU A 5 57.97 38.26 63.13
C LEU A 5 58.72 38.30 61.80
N LEU A 6 59.79 39.04 61.77
CA LEU A 6 60.87 38.98 60.78
C LEU A 6 61.42 37.56 60.76
N LEU A 7 61.47 36.95 59.55
CA LEU A 7 62.36 35.84 59.32
C LEU A 7 63.35 36.19 58.22
N THR A 8 64.54 36.16 58.57
CA THR A 8 65.77 36.48 57.86
C THR A 8 65.89 35.71 56.55
N ILE A 9 66.08 36.42 55.46
CA ILE A 9 66.47 35.88 54.16
C ILE A 9 67.93 35.42 54.27
N ALA A 10 68.14 34.11 54.23
CA ALA A 10 69.45 33.54 53.92
C ALA A 10 69.60 33.52 52.40
N LEU A 11 70.34 34.46 51.88
CA LEU A 11 70.78 34.52 50.51
C LEU A 11 71.73 33.36 50.26
N PHE A 12 71.28 32.21 49.79
CA PHE A 12 72.17 31.26 49.15
C PHE A 12 72.32 31.69 47.68
N THR A 13 73.41 32.33 47.36
CA THR A 13 73.91 32.46 46.02
C THR A 13 74.38 31.11 45.52
N LEU A 14 73.50 30.34 45.03
CA LEU A 14 73.84 29.27 44.10
C LEU A 14 74.06 29.93 42.76
N SER A 15 75.31 30.14 42.42
CA SER A 15 75.80 30.40 41.07
C SER A 15 75.61 29.11 40.22
N GLY A 16 74.39 28.75 39.96
CA GLY A 16 74.04 27.82 38.84
C GLY A 16 74.11 28.68 37.58
N ALA A 17 74.98 28.35 36.68
CA ALA A 17 74.99 28.92 35.35
C ALA A 17 73.59 28.67 34.74
N TRP A 18 72.81 29.72 34.61
CA TRP A 18 71.62 29.70 33.80
C TRP A 18 72.11 29.43 32.38
N ALA A 19 71.88 28.22 31.86
CA ALA A 19 72.06 27.98 30.49
C ALA A 19 71.13 28.95 29.79
N ASP A 20 71.69 29.85 28.93
CA ASP A 20 70.91 30.75 28.16
C ASP A 20 69.85 29.94 27.42
N TYR A 21 68.61 30.34 27.56
CA TYR A 21 67.48 29.79 26.81
C TYR A 21 67.81 29.89 25.32
N GLN A 22 68.07 28.75 24.69
CA GLN A 22 68.30 28.64 23.26
C GLN A 22 66.99 28.39 22.54
N LYS A 23 66.70 29.19 21.56
CA LYS A 23 65.55 28.94 20.69
C LYS A 23 65.80 27.68 19.85
N LEU A 24 64.78 26.89 19.73
CA LEU A 24 64.77 25.75 18.83
C LEU A 24 63.69 25.95 17.75
N TYR A 25 64.02 25.66 16.52
CA TYR A 25 63.18 25.87 15.38
C TYR A 25 62.95 24.57 14.63
N VAL A 26 61.75 24.45 14.01
CA VAL A 26 61.40 23.43 13.03
C VAL A 26 61.37 24.05 11.64
N PHE A 27 61.90 23.37 10.66
CA PHE A 27 61.86 23.76 9.24
C PHE A 27 61.88 22.52 8.38
N GLY A 28 61.46 22.67 7.10
CA GLY A 28 61.33 21.59 6.18
C GLY A 28 60.17 21.84 5.23
N ASP A 29 59.43 20.79 4.86
CA ASP A 29 58.26 20.93 4.02
C ASP A 29 57.18 21.83 4.67
N VAL A 30 57.14 21.90 6.00
CA VAL A 30 56.19 22.73 6.78
C VAL A 30 56.39 24.24 6.59
N ASN A 31 57.55 24.71 6.11
CA ASN A 31 57.84 26.12 5.85
C ASN A 31 58.50 26.34 4.50
N GLY A 32 58.41 25.36 3.56
CA GLY A 32 59.06 25.41 2.25
C GLY A 32 60.59 25.47 2.30
N TRP A 33 61.21 24.83 3.30
CA TRP A 33 62.65 24.75 3.53
C TRP A 33 63.33 26.13 3.70
N SER A 34 62.58 27.12 4.19
CA SER A 34 63.12 28.44 4.42
C SER A 34 64.00 28.48 5.69
N ARG A 35 65.28 28.86 5.57
CA ARG A 35 66.18 29.03 6.73
C ARG A 35 66.05 30.40 7.39
N THR A 36 65.34 31.34 6.73
CA THR A 36 65.11 32.70 7.23
C THR A 36 63.75 32.93 7.87
N SER A 37 62.84 31.96 7.69
CA SER A 37 61.51 31.97 8.31
C SER A 37 61.12 30.59 8.83
N MET A 38 61.88 30.12 9.82
CA MET A 38 61.64 28.86 10.48
C MET A 38 60.53 29.01 11.53
N ILE A 39 59.90 27.90 11.93
CA ILE A 39 58.86 27.86 12.97
C ILE A 39 59.53 27.68 14.29
N GLU A 40 59.43 28.68 15.20
CA GLU A 40 59.97 28.59 16.53
C GLU A 40 59.13 27.62 17.39
N MET A 41 59.77 26.67 18.06
CA MET A 41 59.09 25.74 18.98
C MET A 41 58.75 26.50 20.27
N THR A 42 57.59 26.17 20.84
CA THR A 42 57.14 26.73 22.12
C THR A 42 57.96 26.11 23.26
N TYR A 43 58.60 26.96 24.07
CA TYR A 43 59.40 26.54 25.21
C TYR A 43 58.61 26.63 26.52
N ASP A 44 58.62 25.55 27.32
CA ASP A 44 58.08 25.49 28.68
C ASP A 44 59.21 25.46 29.72
N GLU A 45 59.31 26.53 30.52
CA GLU A 45 60.33 26.67 31.55
C GLU A 45 60.18 25.64 32.68
N GLY A 46 58.94 25.23 33.01
CA GLY A 46 58.66 24.30 34.10
C GLY A 46 59.14 22.88 33.78
N THR A 47 58.98 22.44 32.57
CA THR A 47 59.41 21.13 32.08
C THR A 47 60.75 21.14 31.37
N GLN A 48 61.26 22.33 31.01
CA GLN A 48 62.44 22.52 30.19
C GLN A 48 62.38 21.79 28.85
N THR A 49 61.22 21.93 28.14
CA THR A 49 60.97 21.27 26.89
C THR A 49 60.52 22.25 25.81
N TYR A 50 60.87 21.97 24.55
CA TYR A 50 60.38 22.63 23.38
C TYR A 50 59.29 21.77 22.74
N THR A 51 58.17 22.36 22.35
CA THR A 51 57.04 21.65 21.75
C THR A 51 56.68 22.27 20.39
N TYR A 52 56.40 21.41 19.40
CA TYR A 52 55.80 21.75 18.11
C TYR A 52 54.67 20.78 17.79
N GLU A 53 53.52 21.32 17.47
CA GLU A 53 52.33 20.55 17.06
C GLU A 53 52.10 20.76 15.55
N CYS A 54 51.75 19.68 14.85
CA CYS A 54 51.43 19.75 13.42
C CYS A 54 50.44 18.64 12.99
N GLU A 55 49.72 18.95 11.93
CA GLU A 55 48.74 18.05 11.31
C GLU A 55 49.03 17.93 9.81
N PRO A 56 50.08 17.22 9.40
CA PRO A 56 50.42 17.05 7.99
C PRO A 56 49.31 16.25 7.29
N THR A 57 48.82 16.78 6.14
CA THR A 57 47.85 16.14 5.24
C THR A 57 48.53 15.33 4.10
N SER A 58 49.87 15.34 4.09
CA SER A 58 50.72 14.52 3.22
C SER A 58 52.03 14.22 3.98
N ILE A 59 52.85 13.31 3.45
CA ILE A 59 54.17 13.04 4.03
C ILE A 59 54.99 14.31 4.01
N VAL A 60 55.55 14.70 5.17
CA VAL A 60 56.42 15.85 5.32
C VAL A 60 57.75 15.47 5.91
N ASN A 61 58.82 16.11 5.45
CA ASN A 61 60.15 16.02 6.00
C ASN A 61 60.50 17.30 6.74
N ILE A 62 60.91 17.15 7.98
CA ILE A 62 61.28 18.26 8.85
C ILE A 62 62.65 18.03 9.46
N SER A 63 63.29 19.12 9.82
CA SER A 63 64.54 19.12 10.59
C SER A 63 64.47 20.20 11.69
N PHE A 64 65.39 20.22 12.59
CA PHE A 64 65.47 21.18 13.68
C PHE A 64 66.70 22.06 13.54
N SER A 65 66.62 23.28 14.07
CA SER A 65 67.75 24.21 14.11
C SER A 65 67.78 24.99 15.42
N ASP A 66 68.97 25.24 15.92
CA ASP A 66 69.22 26.12 17.06
C ASP A 66 69.36 27.59 16.65
N LYS A 67 69.29 27.87 15.31
CA LYS A 67 69.46 29.22 14.80
C LYS A 67 68.62 29.43 13.53
N GLN A 68 67.82 30.49 13.49
CA GLN A 68 67.24 31.01 12.24
C GLN A 68 68.27 31.98 11.61
N LEU A 69 68.53 31.80 10.30
CA LEU A 69 69.47 32.64 9.60
C LEU A 69 68.87 34.01 9.24
N THR A 70 69.71 35.03 9.17
CA THR A 70 69.37 36.28 8.44
C THR A 70 69.39 36.05 6.92
N ALA A 71 68.83 36.96 6.17
CA ALA A 71 68.87 36.88 4.68
C ALA A 71 70.28 36.88 4.13
N GLU A 72 71.17 37.67 4.75
CA GLU A 72 72.59 37.74 4.37
C GLU A 72 73.32 36.44 4.66
N GLU A 73 73.11 35.84 5.86
CA GLU A 73 73.71 34.56 6.24
C GLU A 73 73.21 33.42 5.30
N ALA A 74 71.95 33.40 5.00
CA ALA A 74 71.37 32.40 4.10
C ALA A 74 71.90 32.56 2.65
N THR A 75 72.13 33.79 2.20
CA THR A 75 72.74 34.07 0.90
C THR A 75 74.20 33.66 0.89
N ALA A 76 74.92 33.94 1.95
CA ALA A 76 76.33 33.58 2.07
C ALA A 76 76.62 32.09 2.08
N ASP A 77 75.62 31.29 2.63
CA ASP A 77 75.62 29.83 2.64
C ASP A 77 74.67 29.29 1.59
N GLY A 78 74.84 29.70 0.34
CA GLY A 78 73.92 29.39 -0.74
C GLY A 78 73.70 27.90 -1.03
N ASP A 79 74.72 27.06 -0.79
CA ASP A 79 74.67 25.60 -1.01
C ASP A 79 74.26 24.81 0.24
N TRP A 80 73.89 25.49 1.38
CA TRP A 80 73.51 24.90 2.66
C TRP A 80 74.62 24.17 3.42
N SER A 81 75.84 24.09 2.90
CA SER A 81 76.90 23.24 3.50
C SER A 81 77.28 23.65 4.92
N ILE A 82 77.39 24.96 5.17
CA ILE A 82 77.70 25.48 6.49
C ILE A 82 76.56 25.25 7.48
N PHE A 83 75.32 25.58 7.06
CA PHE A 83 74.13 25.41 7.88
C PHE A 83 73.88 23.93 8.24
N ASN A 84 73.98 23.05 7.29
CA ASN A 84 73.81 21.59 7.51
C ASN A 84 74.83 21.04 8.50
N ALA A 85 76.09 21.54 8.45
CA ALA A 85 77.15 21.12 9.34
C ALA A 85 77.06 21.72 10.77
N THR A 86 76.48 22.95 10.88
CA THR A 86 76.59 23.73 12.11
C THR A 86 75.29 23.88 12.90
N ASN A 87 74.16 24.00 12.22
CA ASN A 87 72.88 24.40 12.85
C ASN A 87 71.73 23.41 12.65
N ARG A 88 71.86 22.46 11.72
CA ARG A 88 70.80 21.50 11.43
C ARG A 88 70.92 20.25 12.27
N TYR A 89 69.79 19.85 12.86
CA TYR A 89 69.69 18.64 13.69
C TYR A 89 68.59 17.71 13.15
N SER A 90 68.80 16.40 13.29
CA SER A 90 67.84 15.37 12.98
C SER A 90 68.10 14.13 13.84
N ILE A 91 67.26 13.09 13.72
CA ILE A 91 67.39 11.81 14.44
C ILE A 91 68.32 10.79 13.79
N GLY A 92 68.88 11.12 12.61
CA GLY A 92 69.83 10.31 11.86
C GLY A 92 70.08 10.91 10.48
N SER A 93 70.92 10.27 9.67
CA SER A 93 71.17 10.65 8.29
C SER A 93 70.08 10.10 7.38
N GLY A 94 69.58 10.90 6.42
CA GLY A 94 68.48 10.58 5.54
C GLY A 94 67.09 10.82 6.15
N ASN A 95 66.05 10.32 5.49
CA ASN A 95 64.65 10.48 5.89
C ASN A 95 64.24 9.34 6.83
N ILE A 96 63.98 9.67 8.07
CA ILE A 96 63.68 8.65 9.11
C ILE A 96 62.28 8.89 9.65
N VAL A 97 61.42 7.87 9.58
CA VAL A 97 60.10 7.84 10.23
C VAL A 97 60.29 7.45 11.70
N PRO A 98 59.98 8.33 12.65
CA PRO A 98 60.15 8.04 14.07
C PRO A 98 59.09 7.02 14.54
N VAL A 99 59.50 6.13 15.44
CA VAL A 99 58.51 5.30 16.19
C VAL A 99 57.90 6.18 17.27
N LEU A 100 56.58 6.32 17.28
CA LEU A 100 55.86 7.17 18.20
C LEU A 100 56.12 6.78 19.67
N GLY A 101 56.31 7.77 20.53
CA GLY A 101 56.64 7.59 21.94
C GLY A 101 58.12 7.20 22.21
N THR A 102 58.89 6.93 21.18
CA THR A 102 60.31 6.60 21.32
C THR A 102 61.14 7.90 21.40
N GLN A 103 62.17 7.90 22.28
CA GLN A 103 63.06 9.04 22.42
C GLN A 103 64.29 8.88 21.53
N TYR A 104 64.56 9.90 20.70
CA TYR A 104 65.68 9.97 19.79
C TYR A 104 66.64 11.08 20.20
N THR A 105 67.95 10.92 19.97
CA THR A 105 68.90 12.02 20.12
C THR A 105 68.93 12.87 18.88
N LEU A 106 68.65 14.16 19.00
CA LEU A 106 68.88 15.14 17.95
C LEU A 106 70.36 15.46 17.89
N ALA A 107 70.97 15.19 16.76
CA ALA A 107 72.36 15.44 16.51
C ALA A 107 72.57 16.02 15.08
N LYS A 108 73.77 16.53 14.80
CA LYS A 108 74.12 17.10 13.51
C LYS A 108 74.41 15.97 12.52
N HIS A 109 73.39 15.61 11.74
CA HIS A 109 73.44 14.53 10.73
C HIS A 109 73.45 15.04 9.29
N GLY A 110 73.88 16.29 9.07
CA GLY A 110 73.90 16.90 7.73
C GLY A 110 72.47 17.03 7.17
N GLU A 111 72.19 16.34 6.09
CA GLU A 111 70.87 16.44 5.39
C GLU A 111 69.79 15.54 5.97
N GLY A 112 69.96 14.97 7.15
CA GLY A 112 68.95 14.10 7.79
C GLY A 112 67.66 14.80 8.13
N ASN A 113 66.53 14.07 8.02
CA ASN A 113 65.18 14.56 8.30
C ASN A 113 64.41 13.60 9.26
N VAL A 114 63.46 14.16 9.96
CA VAL A 114 62.35 13.44 10.53
C VAL A 114 61.20 13.44 9.56
N THR A 115 60.75 12.26 9.12
CA THR A 115 59.64 12.09 8.18
C THR A 115 58.37 11.80 8.96
N LEU A 116 57.34 12.61 8.80
CA LEU A 116 56.04 12.41 9.40
C LEU A 116 55.06 12.05 8.30
N GLU A 117 54.32 10.99 8.50
CA GLU A 117 53.18 10.58 7.65
C GLU A 117 51.97 11.48 7.91
N THR A 118 50.89 11.29 7.18
CA THR A 118 49.60 11.97 7.44
C THR A 118 49.14 11.65 8.87
N GLY A 119 48.74 12.68 9.62
CA GLY A 119 48.33 12.45 11.00
C GLY A 119 48.38 13.71 11.86
N THR A 120 48.25 13.54 13.16
CA THR A 120 48.38 14.59 14.17
C THR A 120 49.58 14.28 15.06
N TYR A 121 50.52 15.21 15.22
CA TYR A 121 51.76 14.98 15.92
C TYR A 121 52.08 16.12 16.90
N THR A 122 52.63 15.73 18.04
CA THR A 122 53.30 16.59 18.99
C THR A 122 54.76 16.15 19.10
N LEU A 123 55.66 17.05 18.71
CA LEU A 123 57.13 16.88 18.80
C LEU A 123 57.63 17.59 20.04
N THR A 124 58.22 16.86 20.97
CA THR A 124 58.76 17.40 22.21
C THR A 124 60.25 17.16 22.26
N VAL A 125 61.03 18.24 22.40
CA VAL A 125 62.50 18.18 22.55
C VAL A 125 62.86 18.65 23.97
N ASN A 126 63.57 17.83 24.71
CA ASN A 126 64.01 18.21 26.06
C ASN A 126 65.35 18.96 26.05
N LYS A 127 65.78 19.48 27.18
CA LYS A 127 67.05 20.22 27.38
C LYS A 127 68.29 19.43 26.94
N ASP A 128 68.23 18.09 26.89
CA ASP A 128 69.34 17.24 26.46
C ASP A 128 69.27 16.89 24.99
N MET A 129 68.54 17.67 24.18
CA MET A 129 68.31 17.48 22.74
C MET A 129 67.77 16.09 22.42
N LYS A 130 66.83 15.62 23.23
CA LYS A 130 66.11 14.35 23.01
C LYS A 130 64.74 14.68 22.49
N LEU A 131 64.47 14.20 21.28
CA LEU A 131 63.16 14.31 20.61
C LEU A 131 62.29 13.11 20.95
N THR A 132 61.05 13.38 21.34
CA THR A 132 59.99 12.40 21.39
C THR A 132 58.86 12.88 20.45
N VAL A 133 58.40 12.03 19.56
CA VAL A 133 57.25 12.30 18.71
C VAL A 133 56.08 11.47 19.19
N THR A 134 55.00 12.14 19.58
CA THR A 134 53.73 11.49 19.93
C THR A 134 52.64 11.92 18.98
N GLY A 135 51.54 11.18 18.94
CA GLY A 135 50.43 11.49 18.07
C GLY A 135 49.77 10.27 17.45
N THR A 136 49.07 10.47 16.39
CA THR A 136 48.36 9.42 15.61
C THR A 136 48.72 9.53 14.14
N VAL A 137 49.03 8.40 13.51
CA VAL A 137 49.12 8.30 12.06
C VAL A 137 47.71 8.12 11.51
N THR A 138 47.30 8.95 10.60
CA THR A 138 46.05 8.75 9.82
C THR A 138 46.44 8.01 8.55
N PRO A 139 46.03 6.75 8.36
CA PRO A 139 46.35 6.04 7.16
C PRO A 139 45.76 6.76 5.94
N VAL A 140 46.50 7.05 4.92
CA VAL A 140 45.99 7.44 3.62
C VAL A 140 45.33 6.20 3.01
N GLU A 141 44.00 6.19 2.99
CA GLU A 141 43.30 5.08 2.35
C GLU A 141 43.62 5.08 0.85
N THR A 142 44.18 4.00 0.38
CA THR A 142 44.35 3.75 -1.05
C THR A 142 42.97 3.67 -1.69
N THR A 143 42.74 4.40 -2.76
CA THR A 143 41.56 4.27 -3.63
C THR A 143 41.93 3.55 -4.92
N TRP A 144 41.00 2.77 -5.41
CA TRP A 144 41.11 2.15 -6.74
C TRP A 144 39.94 2.60 -7.60
N THR A 145 40.22 3.09 -8.79
CA THR A 145 39.23 3.67 -9.73
C THR A 145 39.31 2.95 -11.06
N VAL A 146 38.17 2.62 -11.67
CA VAL A 146 38.14 2.03 -13.01
C VAL A 146 38.06 3.12 -14.06
N ALA A 147 38.98 3.08 -15.02
CA ALA A 147 38.99 3.99 -16.17
C ALA A 147 39.01 3.21 -17.48
N GLY A 148 38.08 3.50 -18.39
CA GLY A 148 37.90 2.69 -19.60
C GLY A 148 36.93 3.27 -20.61
N THR A 149 36.49 2.44 -21.52
CA THR A 149 35.51 2.70 -22.57
C THR A 149 34.59 1.48 -22.70
N PRO A 150 33.28 1.61 -23.05
CA PRO A 150 32.61 2.81 -23.55
C PRO A 150 32.09 3.76 -22.43
N ALA A 151 31.62 4.93 -22.84
CA ALA A 151 31.15 5.98 -21.92
C ALA A 151 29.87 5.53 -21.14
N GLU A 152 29.07 4.66 -21.68
CA GLU A 152 27.87 4.08 -21.06
C GLU A 152 28.21 3.37 -19.74
N VAL A 153 29.41 2.78 -19.66
CA VAL A 153 29.91 2.11 -18.44
C VAL A 153 30.63 3.11 -17.54
N PHE A 154 31.56 3.91 -18.10
CA PHE A 154 32.54 4.68 -17.31
C PHE A 154 32.26 6.18 -17.26
N GLY A 155 31.21 6.67 -17.93
CA GLY A 155 30.94 8.10 -18.06
C GLY A 155 31.99 8.79 -18.97
N THR A 156 32.97 9.40 -18.35
CA THR A 156 34.11 9.96 -19.12
C THR A 156 35.10 8.84 -19.47
N THR A 157 35.35 8.64 -20.76
CA THR A 157 36.25 7.57 -21.20
C THR A 157 37.69 7.84 -20.78
N TRP A 158 38.38 6.80 -20.31
CA TRP A 158 39.80 6.82 -19.90
C TRP A 158 40.14 7.92 -18.88
N ALA A 159 39.25 8.23 -17.95
CA ALA A 159 39.42 9.25 -16.92
C ALA A 159 39.63 8.61 -15.53
N PRO A 160 40.86 8.39 -15.06
CA PRO A 160 41.12 7.86 -13.73
C PRO A 160 40.68 8.78 -12.59
N THR A 161 40.52 10.10 -12.90
CA THR A 161 40.03 11.12 -11.96
C THR A 161 38.52 11.10 -11.75
N ASN A 162 37.78 10.20 -12.44
CA ASN A 162 36.33 10.09 -12.28
C ASN A 162 35.98 9.27 -11.02
N THR A 163 35.73 9.95 -9.93
CA THR A 163 35.41 9.32 -8.61
C THR A 163 34.11 8.52 -8.61
N ASN A 164 33.21 8.71 -9.60
CA ASN A 164 32.01 7.87 -9.74
C ASN A 164 32.37 6.41 -10.11
N ASN A 165 33.60 6.16 -10.54
CA ASN A 165 34.11 4.85 -10.89
C ASN A 165 35.02 4.27 -9.79
N ASP A 166 35.01 4.85 -8.59
CA ASP A 166 35.77 4.31 -7.46
C ASP A 166 35.24 2.95 -7.09
N MET A 167 36.16 2.02 -6.89
CA MET A 167 35.82 0.67 -6.47
C MET A 167 35.51 0.62 -4.98
N VAL A 168 34.57 -0.20 -4.61
CA VAL A 168 34.19 -0.46 -3.22
C VAL A 168 35.08 -1.58 -2.66
N LYS A 169 35.73 -1.34 -1.50
CA LYS A 169 36.53 -2.32 -0.81
C LYS A 169 35.66 -3.37 -0.14
N GLY A 170 35.85 -4.63 -0.50
CA GLY A 170 35.21 -5.79 0.10
C GLY A 170 36.06 -6.45 1.18
N THR A 171 35.79 -7.71 1.47
CA THR A 171 36.58 -8.52 2.42
C THR A 171 37.97 -8.84 1.89
N GLY A 172 38.96 -8.81 2.76
CA GLY A 172 40.36 -8.92 2.36
C GLY A 172 40.78 -7.69 1.56
N ASN A 173 41.65 -7.87 0.58
CA ASN A 173 42.09 -6.79 -0.31
C ASN A 173 41.40 -6.88 -1.70
N THR A 174 40.13 -7.29 -1.71
CA THR A 174 39.30 -7.34 -2.92
C THR A 174 38.49 -6.07 -3.05
N TRP A 175 38.48 -5.50 -4.27
CA TRP A 175 37.77 -4.31 -4.64
C TRP A 175 36.81 -4.60 -5.77
N THR A 176 35.62 -3.99 -5.75
CA THR A 176 34.57 -4.23 -6.74
C THR A 176 34.04 -2.92 -7.31
N PHE A 177 33.76 -2.91 -8.61
CA PHE A 177 33.00 -1.89 -9.31
C PHE A 177 31.84 -2.57 -10.00
N ILE A 178 30.63 -2.06 -9.78
CA ILE A 178 29.40 -2.59 -10.40
C ILE A 178 28.70 -1.42 -11.09
N LYS A 179 28.40 -1.62 -12.37
CA LYS A 179 27.54 -0.73 -13.14
C LYS A 179 26.33 -1.51 -13.61
N GLU A 180 25.19 -1.16 -13.05
CA GLU A 180 23.95 -1.91 -13.31
C GLU A 180 23.16 -1.35 -14.48
N ASN A 181 22.42 -2.23 -15.17
CA ASN A 181 21.43 -1.92 -16.19
C ASN A 181 21.97 -1.04 -17.33
N VAL A 182 23.17 -1.32 -17.82
CA VAL A 182 23.81 -0.56 -18.88
C VAL A 182 23.35 -1.06 -20.24
N SER A 183 22.84 -0.15 -21.09
CA SER A 183 22.54 -0.45 -22.49
C SER A 183 23.85 -0.49 -23.29
N LEU A 184 24.22 -1.66 -23.79
CA LEU A 184 25.46 -1.88 -24.54
C LEU A 184 25.14 -2.38 -25.95
N THR A 185 26.02 -2.04 -26.90
CA THR A 185 26.05 -2.63 -28.24
C THR A 185 27.08 -3.75 -28.28
N ALA A 186 26.94 -4.69 -29.21
CA ALA A 186 27.95 -5.71 -29.43
C ALA A 186 29.33 -5.10 -29.67
N GLY A 187 30.37 -5.59 -28.99
CA GLY A 187 31.71 -5.00 -29.07
C GLY A 187 32.59 -5.37 -27.89
N LYS A 188 33.40 -4.40 -27.45
CA LYS A 188 34.30 -4.58 -26.31
C LYS A 188 34.16 -3.48 -25.28
N ILE A 189 34.29 -3.85 -24.02
CA ILE A 189 34.57 -2.96 -22.91
C ILE A 189 36.07 -3.09 -22.64
N GLU A 190 36.80 -1.97 -22.68
CA GLU A 190 38.21 -1.94 -22.37
C GLU A 190 38.45 -1.04 -21.16
N PHE A 191 39.26 -1.49 -20.20
CA PHE A 191 39.51 -0.71 -18.99
C PHE A 191 40.82 -1.07 -18.29
N LYS A 192 41.20 -0.22 -17.34
CA LYS A 192 42.22 -0.46 -16.31
C LYS A 192 41.70 -0.04 -14.93
N VAL A 193 42.25 -0.63 -13.90
CA VAL A 193 42.06 -0.24 -12.50
C VAL A 193 43.26 0.61 -12.10
N CYS A 194 43.02 1.86 -11.75
CA CYS A 194 44.03 2.87 -11.45
C CYS A 194 44.10 3.18 -9.97
N LYS A 195 45.29 3.35 -9.43
CA LYS A 195 45.49 3.70 -8.01
C LYS A 195 45.40 5.21 -7.84
N ASP A 196 44.71 5.65 -6.77
CA ASP A 196 44.66 7.03 -6.27
C ASP A 196 44.37 8.06 -7.39
N HIS A 197 43.38 7.72 -8.24
CA HIS A 197 42.89 8.57 -9.34
C HIS A 197 43.97 8.98 -10.37
N ALA A 198 45.04 8.20 -10.56
CA ALA A 198 46.15 8.51 -11.44
C ALA A 198 46.61 7.31 -12.26
N TRP A 199 47.22 7.59 -13.43
CA TRP A 199 47.79 6.58 -14.33
C TRP A 199 49.13 5.98 -13.85
N GLY A 200 49.73 6.54 -12.80
CA GLY A 200 51.07 6.12 -12.33
C GLY A 200 51.14 4.63 -11.96
N ILE A 201 50.08 4.08 -11.39
CA ILE A 201 49.93 2.66 -11.09
C ILE A 201 48.56 2.21 -11.62
N ALA A 202 48.57 1.33 -12.62
CA ALA A 202 47.35 0.81 -13.23
C ALA A 202 47.46 -0.67 -13.64
N TYR A 203 46.40 -1.41 -13.45
CA TYR A 203 46.30 -2.85 -13.72
C TYR A 203 45.09 -3.18 -14.63
N PRO A 204 45.24 -4.23 -15.49
CA PRO A 204 46.48 -4.97 -15.82
C PRO A 204 47.42 -4.10 -16.65
N GLY A 205 48.63 -4.57 -16.98
CA GLY A 205 49.63 -3.84 -17.77
C GLY A 205 49.13 -3.41 -19.16
N SER A 206 48.44 -4.31 -19.90
CA SER A 206 47.61 -4.00 -21.08
C SER A 206 46.18 -3.73 -20.65
N ASN A 207 45.35 -3.13 -21.54
CA ASN A 207 43.93 -2.97 -21.23
C ASN A 207 43.26 -4.37 -20.98
N TYR A 208 42.38 -4.44 -19.98
CA TYR A 208 41.48 -5.58 -19.86
C TYR A 208 40.41 -5.44 -20.94
N GLU A 209 40.13 -6.54 -21.64
CA GLU A 209 39.08 -6.61 -22.67
C GLU A 209 37.98 -7.56 -22.23
N LEU A 210 36.73 -7.06 -22.17
CA LEU A 210 35.53 -7.84 -21.92
C LEU A 210 34.63 -7.76 -23.16
N THR A 211 34.29 -8.91 -23.74
CA THR A 211 33.46 -8.97 -24.95
C THR A 211 31.98 -8.84 -24.59
N VAL A 212 31.28 -7.88 -25.25
CA VAL A 212 29.81 -7.78 -25.26
C VAL A 212 29.33 -8.59 -26.46
N PRO A 213 28.62 -9.71 -26.27
CA PRO A 213 28.30 -10.64 -27.36
C PRO A 213 27.27 -10.07 -28.33
N GLU A 214 26.27 -9.37 -27.83
CA GLU A 214 25.19 -8.75 -28.59
C GLU A 214 24.69 -7.46 -27.93
N ALA A 215 23.84 -6.72 -28.62
CA ALA A 215 23.24 -5.52 -28.05
C ALA A 215 22.19 -5.92 -27.01
N GLY A 216 22.24 -5.31 -25.81
CA GLY A 216 21.36 -5.64 -24.70
C GLY A 216 21.58 -4.76 -23.48
N ILE A 217 20.90 -5.10 -22.41
CA ILE A 217 21.09 -4.49 -21.09
C ILE A 217 21.94 -5.42 -20.25
N TYR A 218 22.96 -4.89 -19.61
CA TYR A 218 23.91 -5.68 -18.84
C TYR A 218 24.28 -5.03 -17.52
N ASP A 219 24.53 -5.85 -16.49
CA ASP A 219 25.36 -5.42 -15.37
C ASP A 219 26.82 -5.73 -15.68
N VAL A 220 27.68 -4.73 -15.52
CA VAL A 220 29.13 -4.86 -15.67
C VAL A 220 29.74 -4.95 -14.28
N ASN A 221 30.30 -6.11 -13.94
CA ASN A 221 30.95 -6.35 -12.65
C ASN A 221 32.47 -6.48 -12.87
N ILE A 222 33.25 -5.61 -12.23
CA ILE A 222 34.71 -5.62 -12.27
C ILE A 222 35.24 -5.84 -10.87
N THR A 223 36.17 -6.79 -10.74
CA THR A 223 36.80 -7.14 -9.47
C THR A 223 38.31 -6.98 -9.59
N PHE A 224 38.91 -6.38 -8.58
CA PHE A 224 40.36 -6.24 -8.45
C PHE A 224 40.83 -6.79 -7.10
N ASN A 225 41.88 -7.59 -7.10
CA ASN A 225 42.52 -8.06 -5.88
C ASN A 225 43.87 -7.33 -5.72
N ASP A 226 43.98 -6.51 -4.65
CA ASP A 226 45.16 -5.67 -4.44
C ASP A 226 46.40 -6.46 -3.99
N ASP A 227 46.26 -7.66 -3.44
CA ASP A 227 47.43 -8.50 -3.11
C ASP A 227 48.04 -9.12 -4.37
N THR A 228 47.22 -9.73 -5.20
CA THR A 228 47.65 -10.47 -6.39
C THR A 228 47.75 -9.61 -7.64
N LYS A 229 47.18 -8.37 -7.62
CA LYS A 229 47.03 -7.48 -8.77
C LYS A 229 46.17 -8.07 -9.89
N ALA A 230 45.37 -9.06 -9.58
CA ALA A 230 44.49 -9.72 -10.53
C ALA A 230 43.23 -8.86 -10.77
N VAL A 231 42.89 -8.68 -12.05
CA VAL A 231 41.65 -8.04 -12.51
C VAL A 231 40.78 -9.08 -13.17
N SER A 232 39.51 -9.11 -12.86
CA SER A 232 38.52 -9.92 -13.56
C SER A 232 37.25 -9.09 -13.82
N ALA A 233 36.47 -9.46 -14.83
CA ALA A 233 35.22 -8.82 -15.14
C ALA A 233 34.21 -9.82 -15.71
N THR A 234 32.93 -9.57 -15.43
CA THR A 234 31.81 -10.37 -15.95
C THR A 234 30.69 -9.46 -16.42
N LEU A 235 29.93 -9.95 -17.41
CA LEU A 235 28.66 -9.37 -17.84
C LEU A 235 27.54 -10.27 -17.34
N VAL A 236 26.48 -9.66 -16.81
CA VAL A 236 25.23 -10.33 -16.51
C VAL A 236 24.16 -9.69 -17.38
N GLU A 237 23.64 -10.42 -18.34
CA GLU A 237 22.57 -9.95 -19.20
C GLU A 237 21.28 -9.79 -18.38
N LYS A 238 20.55 -8.70 -18.66
CA LYS A 238 19.29 -8.36 -18.03
C LYS A 238 18.20 -8.26 -19.08
N HIS A 239 17.01 -8.68 -18.69
CA HIS A 239 15.80 -8.53 -19.48
C HIS A 239 14.84 -7.59 -18.76
N GLU A 240 14.08 -6.80 -19.52
CA GLU A 240 13.02 -5.99 -18.95
C GLU A 240 11.80 -6.84 -18.66
N TYR A 241 11.26 -6.71 -17.47
CA TYR A 241 10.03 -7.33 -17.01
C TYR A 241 9.05 -6.27 -16.56
N THR A 242 7.77 -6.55 -16.74
CA THR A 242 6.70 -5.63 -16.35
C THR A 242 5.65 -6.33 -15.50
N ALA A 243 5.03 -5.58 -14.61
CA ALA A 243 3.85 -6.03 -13.87
C ALA A 243 2.88 -4.87 -13.70
N ALA A 244 1.58 -5.18 -13.69
CA ALA A 244 0.53 -4.23 -13.40
C ALA A 244 -0.31 -4.71 -12.22
N PHE A 245 -0.84 -3.77 -11.44
CA PHE A 245 -1.75 -4.04 -10.33
C PHE A 245 -2.97 -3.15 -10.43
N LYS A 246 -4.15 -3.78 -10.55
CA LYS A 246 -5.43 -3.10 -10.46
C LYS A 246 -5.79 -2.91 -8.99
N ASN A 247 -5.83 -1.67 -8.55
CA ASN A 247 -6.01 -1.32 -7.14
C ASN A 247 -7.51 -1.35 -6.74
N SER A 248 -8.14 -2.52 -6.80
CA SER A 248 -9.55 -2.68 -6.43
C SER A 248 -9.82 -2.52 -4.94
N VAL A 249 -8.80 -2.61 -4.09
CA VAL A 249 -8.87 -2.36 -2.64
C VAL A 249 -8.80 -0.89 -2.27
N GLY A 250 -8.38 -0.01 -3.20
CA GLY A 250 -8.38 1.44 -3.00
C GLY A 250 -7.20 1.97 -2.17
N TRP A 251 -6.04 1.34 -2.21
CA TRP A 251 -4.82 1.85 -1.55
C TRP A 251 -4.41 3.20 -2.13
N ALA A 252 -3.92 4.09 -1.27
CA ALA A 252 -3.47 5.43 -1.69
C ALA A 252 -2.21 5.38 -2.57
N SER A 253 -1.36 4.38 -2.36
CA SER A 253 -0.16 4.09 -3.14
C SER A 253 0.00 2.59 -3.26
N VAL A 254 0.68 2.13 -4.31
CA VAL A 254 1.00 0.71 -4.50
C VAL A 254 2.52 0.58 -4.66
N TYR A 255 3.07 -0.43 -4.01
CA TYR A 255 4.47 -0.84 -4.09
C TYR A 255 4.52 -2.30 -4.56
N ALA A 256 5.53 -2.63 -5.32
CA ALA A 256 5.82 -3.99 -5.74
C ALA A 256 7.13 -4.47 -5.11
N TYR A 257 7.15 -5.68 -4.60
CA TYR A 257 8.29 -6.31 -3.97
C TYR A 257 8.51 -7.72 -4.50
N THR A 258 9.77 -8.04 -4.81
CA THR A 258 10.23 -9.39 -5.13
C THR A 258 11.23 -9.79 -4.05
N TYR A 259 11.04 -10.92 -3.38
CA TYR A 259 11.96 -11.35 -2.34
C TYR A 259 12.93 -12.42 -2.85
N ASN A 260 14.06 -12.55 -2.16
CA ASN A 260 15.22 -13.39 -2.48
C ASN A 260 16.14 -12.88 -3.58
N ASP A 261 15.80 -11.84 -4.32
CA ASP A 261 16.63 -11.27 -5.37
C ASP A 261 16.85 -9.76 -5.26
N GLU A 262 16.09 -9.08 -4.39
CA GLU A 262 16.11 -7.63 -4.16
C GLU A 262 15.98 -6.78 -5.45
N THR A 263 15.49 -7.36 -6.53
CA THR A 263 15.36 -6.71 -7.85
C THR A 263 14.54 -5.41 -7.76
N LEU A 264 13.51 -5.39 -6.90
CA LEU A 264 12.70 -4.21 -6.62
C LEU A 264 13.06 -3.53 -5.28
N GLY A 265 14.29 -3.75 -4.79
CA GLY A 265 14.79 -3.21 -3.54
C GLY A 265 14.35 -3.99 -2.30
N GLY A 266 14.79 -3.51 -1.12
CA GLY A 266 14.41 -4.13 0.16
C GLY A 266 12.93 -4.01 0.47
N TRP A 267 12.47 -4.74 1.51
CA TRP A 267 11.06 -4.82 1.90
C TRP A 267 10.34 -3.49 1.95
N ARG A 268 9.28 -3.49 1.39
CA ARG A 268 8.15 -2.85 0.78
C ARG A 268 8.35 -2.69 -0.73
N GLY A 269 9.56 -2.80 -1.22
CA GLY A 269 9.87 -2.75 -2.63
C GLY A 269 9.81 -1.35 -3.24
N THR A 270 9.61 -1.30 -4.52
CA THR A 270 9.59 -0.07 -5.31
C THR A 270 8.15 0.42 -5.51
N LYS A 271 7.96 1.74 -5.36
CA LYS A 271 6.67 2.38 -5.62
C LYS A 271 6.34 2.29 -7.11
N MET A 272 5.10 1.89 -7.41
CA MET A 272 4.59 1.76 -8.77
C MET A 272 4.05 3.09 -9.33
N ASP A 273 4.11 3.25 -10.62
CA ASP A 273 3.53 4.37 -11.35
C ASP A 273 2.02 4.17 -11.53
N LYS A 274 1.26 5.24 -11.30
CA LYS A 274 -0.20 5.21 -11.33
C LYS A 274 -0.74 5.69 -12.67
N ASP A 275 -1.62 4.88 -13.28
CA ASP A 275 -2.45 5.27 -14.44
C ASP A 275 -3.91 4.87 -14.17
N GLY A 276 -4.75 5.83 -13.80
CA GLY A 276 -6.12 5.58 -13.36
C GLY A 276 -6.19 4.69 -12.12
N ASP A 277 -6.87 3.53 -12.24
CA ASP A 277 -6.98 2.51 -11.19
C ASP A 277 -5.91 1.41 -11.31
N VAL A 278 -5.06 1.48 -12.32
CA VAL A 278 -3.98 0.53 -12.58
C VAL A 278 -2.64 1.17 -12.21
N TYR A 279 -1.82 0.40 -11.54
CA TYR A 279 -0.43 0.76 -11.23
C TYR A 279 0.50 -0.15 -12.01
N THR A 280 1.58 0.41 -12.54
CA THR A 280 2.54 -0.33 -13.39
C THR A 280 3.95 -0.17 -12.87
N ILE A 281 4.78 -1.17 -13.11
CA ILE A 281 6.21 -1.14 -12.86
C ILE A 281 6.94 -1.89 -13.96
N SER A 282 8.10 -1.36 -14.37
CA SER A 282 9.09 -2.11 -15.15
C SER A 282 10.40 -2.19 -14.39
N PHE A 283 11.14 -3.28 -14.57
CA PHE A 283 12.43 -3.52 -13.92
C PHE A 283 13.29 -4.48 -14.75
N PHE A 284 14.59 -4.44 -14.49
CA PHE A 284 15.54 -5.32 -15.16
C PHE A 284 16.02 -6.42 -14.22
N ALA A 285 16.02 -7.66 -14.69
CA ALA A 285 16.56 -8.82 -13.98
C ALA A 285 17.20 -9.81 -14.94
N ALA A 286 18.15 -10.60 -14.46
CA ALA A 286 18.76 -11.66 -15.26
C ALA A 286 17.79 -12.83 -15.55
N THR A 287 16.90 -13.07 -14.61
CA THR A 287 15.81 -14.04 -14.71
C THR A 287 14.55 -13.46 -14.10
N PRO A 288 13.35 -13.88 -14.55
CA PRO A 288 12.13 -13.39 -13.93
C PRO A 288 12.07 -13.80 -12.45
N PRO A 289 11.63 -12.93 -11.55
CA PRO A 289 11.42 -13.33 -10.17
C PRO A 289 10.39 -14.45 -10.06
N ALA A 290 10.50 -15.32 -9.07
CA ALA A 290 9.53 -16.40 -8.87
C ALA A 290 8.18 -15.86 -8.40
N ASN A 291 8.21 -14.87 -7.50
CA ASN A 291 7.03 -14.29 -6.88
C ASN A 291 7.11 -12.77 -6.80
N ILE A 292 5.93 -12.16 -6.72
CA ILE A 292 5.74 -10.72 -6.52
C ILE A 292 4.68 -10.49 -5.44
N ILE A 293 4.89 -9.48 -4.60
CA ILE A 293 3.94 -9.00 -3.60
C ILE A 293 3.62 -7.54 -3.91
N PHE A 294 2.34 -7.20 -3.91
CA PHE A 294 1.91 -5.80 -3.95
C PHE A 294 1.47 -5.38 -2.54
N ASN A 295 1.78 -4.13 -2.17
CA ASN A 295 1.43 -3.61 -0.86
C ASN A 295 1.15 -2.09 -0.90
N ASP A 296 0.56 -1.54 0.17
CA ASP A 296 0.18 -0.14 0.29
C ASP A 296 1.32 0.79 0.76
N GLY A 297 2.53 0.25 0.95
CA GLY A 297 3.70 0.94 1.50
C GLY A 297 3.80 0.83 3.03
N THR A 298 2.78 0.35 3.75
CA THR A 298 2.89 0.01 5.17
C THR A 298 3.31 -1.45 5.36
N GLY A 299 2.76 -2.33 4.54
CA GLY A 299 2.97 -3.78 4.56
C GLY A 299 2.44 -4.42 5.84
N GLY A 300 2.34 -5.72 5.88
CA GLY A 300 2.13 -6.45 7.12
C GLY A 300 0.97 -7.43 7.11
N THR A 301 -0.26 -7.05 6.75
CA THR A 301 -1.41 -7.97 6.79
C THR A 301 -1.85 -8.36 5.40
N VAL A 302 -1.73 -9.66 5.09
CA VAL A 302 -2.23 -10.24 3.83
C VAL A 302 -3.74 -10.07 3.74
N GLY A 303 -4.22 -9.59 2.60
CA GLY A 303 -5.63 -9.31 2.36
C GLY A 303 -6.08 -7.90 2.79
N GLU A 304 -5.25 -7.16 3.51
CA GLU A 304 -5.53 -5.78 3.95
C GLU A 304 -4.53 -4.79 3.36
N SER A 305 -3.28 -4.85 3.79
CA SER A 305 -2.20 -3.93 3.39
C SER A 305 -1.20 -4.53 2.41
N GLN A 306 -1.33 -5.82 2.09
CA GLN A 306 -0.55 -6.52 1.07
C GLN A 306 -1.30 -7.70 0.47
N THR A 307 -0.88 -8.12 -0.74
CA THR A 307 -1.32 -9.39 -1.35
C THR A 307 -0.64 -10.59 -0.67
N ALA A 308 -1.16 -11.78 -0.92
CA ALA A 308 -0.38 -13.00 -0.76
C ALA A 308 0.83 -12.98 -1.73
N ASP A 309 1.71 -13.98 -1.59
CA ASP A 309 2.79 -14.24 -2.53
C ASP A 309 2.19 -14.70 -3.86
N LEU A 310 2.28 -13.85 -4.88
CA LEU A 310 1.75 -14.14 -6.20
C LEU A 310 2.85 -14.66 -7.12
N VAL A 311 2.58 -15.69 -7.88
CA VAL A 311 3.50 -16.15 -8.92
C VAL A 311 3.68 -15.03 -9.95
N PHE A 312 4.94 -14.62 -10.17
CA PHE A 312 5.23 -13.60 -11.18
C PHE A 312 5.00 -14.14 -12.59
N THR A 313 4.40 -13.33 -13.42
CA THR A 313 4.27 -13.55 -14.86
C THR A 313 4.47 -12.21 -15.54
N ASP A 314 5.38 -12.15 -16.49
CA ASP A 314 5.68 -10.92 -17.23
C ASP A 314 4.45 -10.38 -17.95
N GLY A 315 4.23 -9.06 -17.87
CA GLY A 315 3.11 -8.35 -18.48
C GLY A 315 1.74 -8.60 -17.84
N LYS A 316 1.66 -9.42 -16.78
CA LYS A 316 0.39 -9.74 -16.12
C LYS A 316 -0.13 -8.56 -15.30
N THR A 317 -1.44 -8.34 -15.41
CA THR A 317 -2.18 -7.48 -14.47
C THR A 317 -2.74 -8.33 -13.34
N TYR A 318 -2.38 -7.99 -12.11
CA TYR A 318 -2.87 -8.59 -10.89
C TYR A 318 -3.97 -7.72 -10.28
N ASP A 319 -4.78 -8.29 -9.42
CA ASP A 319 -5.80 -7.57 -8.66
C ASP A 319 -5.91 -8.15 -7.25
N MET A 320 -6.36 -7.35 -6.31
CA MET A 320 -6.74 -7.79 -4.97
C MET A 320 -8.05 -7.12 -4.58
N VAL A 321 -8.97 -7.90 -4.05
CA VAL A 321 -10.20 -7.40 -3.44
C VAL A 321 -10.13 -7.56 -1.91
N SER A 322 -10.92 -6.80 -1.15
CA SER A 322 -10.96 -6.97 0.30
C SER A 322 -11.52 -8.35 0.69
N PRO A 323 -11.02 -9.01 1.75
CA PRO A 323 -11.55 -10.29 2.21
C PRO A 323 -13.07 -10.29 2.41
N GLY A 324 -13.70 -11.43 2.19
CA GLY A 324 -15.16 -11.56 2.32
C GLY A 324 -15.77 -12.59 1.38
N TYR A 325 -17.09 -12.47 1.18
CA TYR A 325 -17.86 -13.32 0.29
C TYR A 325 -18.17 -12.59 -1.02
N TYR A 326 -18.07 -13.32 -2.12
CA TYR A 326 -18.25 -12.80 -3.48
C TYR A 326 -19.11 -13.74 -4.33
N ILE A 327 -19.86 -13.17 -5.24
CA ILE A 327 -20.49 -13.93 -6.32
C ILE A 327 -19.49 -14.03 -7.46
N VAL A 328 -19.18 -15.24 -7.88
CA VAL A 328 -18.37 -15.51 -9.07
C VAL A 328 -19.12 -16.41 -10.03
N GLY A 329 -19.00 -16.12 -11.32
CA GLY A 329 -19.73 -16.84 -12.34
C GLY A 329 -19.25 -16.50 -13.75
N ASN A 330 -20.00 -16.93 -14.76
CA ASN A 330 -19.65 -16.61 -16.14
C ASN A 330 -19.65 -15.09 -16.43
N MET A 331 -20.40 -14.29 -15.66
CA MET A 331 -20.42 -12.82 -15.74
C MET A 331 -19.14 -12.17 -15.17
N THR A 332 -18.37 -12.87 -14.37
CA THR A 332 -17.09 -12.41 -13.81
C THR A 332 -15.89 -13.20 -14.35
N SER A 333 -16.10 -14.00 -15.41
CA SER A 333 -15.10 -14.96 -15.89
C SER A 333 -14.61 -15.94 -14.82
N TRP A 334 -15.41 -16.19 -13.78
CA TRP A 334 -15.10 -17.00 -12.61
C TRP A 334 -13.99 -16.46 -11.72
N GLU A 335 -13.71 -15.14 -11.80
CA GLU A 335 -12.71 -14.44 -11.03
C GLU A 335 -13.36 -13.56 -9.95
N LEU A 336 -12.58 -13.22 -8.92
CA LEU A 336 -12.98 -12.26 -7.89
C LEU A 336 -13.10 -10.87 -8.52
N ASN A 337 -14.19 -10.17 -8.19
CA ASN A 337 -14.43 -8.82 -8.64
C ASN A 337 -15.10 -8.01 -7.51
N LYS A 338 -14.55 -6.84 -7.17
CA LYS A 338 -15.02 -5.98 -6.07
C LYS A 338 -16.52 -5.64 -6.18
N ASP A 339 -17.03 -5.49 -7.41
CA ASP A 339 -18.42 -5.10 -7.67
C ASP A 339 -19.43 -6.21 -7.33
N TYR A 340 -18.93 -7.44 -7.17
CA TYR A 340 -19.73 -8.62 -6.80
C TYR A 340 -19.54 -9.05 -5.35
N LYS A 341 -18.97 -8.18 -4.50
CA LYS A 341 -18.87 -8.42 -3.06
C LYS A 341 -20.24 -8.45 -2.44
N MET A 342 -20.46 -9.42 -1.57
CA MET A 342 -21.67 -9.50 -0.74
C MET A 342 -21.48 -8.69 0.54
N THR A 343 -22.53 -8.05 1.02
CA THR A 343 -22.57 -7.29 2.28
C THR A 343 -23.31 -8.11 3.32
N LYS A 344 -22.98 -7.93 4.59
CA LYS A 344 -23.67 -8.58 5.69
C LYS A 344 -25.11 -8.09 5.77
N ASN A 345 -26.06 -9.01 5.96
CA ASN A 345 -27.46 -8.68 6.22
C ASN A 345 -27.66 -8.54 7.73
N GLU A 346 -27.61 -7.32 8.22
CA GLU A 346 -27.75 -7.03 9.66
C GLU A 346 -29.18 -7.27 10.19
N SER A 347 -30.16 -7.47 9.29
CA SER A 347 -31.55 -7.74 9.66
C SER A 347 -31.85 -9.24 9.74
N ALA A 348 -30.93 -10.10 9.34
CA ALA A 348 -31.13 -11.53 9.35
C ALA A 348 -31.05 -12.13 10.77
N ASP A 349 -31.73 -13.27 10.97
CA ASP A 349 -31.73 -14.05 12.19
C ASP A 349 -30.51 -14.97 12.37
N ALA A 350 -29.64 -15.00 11.36
CA ALA A 350 -28.41 -15.80 11.30
C ALA A 350 -27.30 -15.04 10.57
N ASP A 351 -26.10 -15.59 10.54
CA ASP A 351 -25.01 -15.04 9.73
C ASP A 351 -25.37 -15.17 8.26
N GLU A 352 -25.74 -14.06 7.66
CA GLU A 352 -26.24 -13.97 6.30
C GLU A 352 -25.59 -12.80 5.56
N TYR A 353 -25.31 -13.01 4.30
CA TYR A 353 -24.76 -12.01 3.40
C TYR A 353 -25.69 -11.83 2.21
N MET A 354 -25.71 -10.65 1.61
CA MET A 354 -26.59 -10.34 0.49
C MET A 354 -25.90 -9.50 -0.58
N LYS A 355 -26.37 -9.66 -1.80
CA LYS A 355 -26.10 -8.79 -2.95
C LYS A 355 -27.45 -8.42 -3.55
N ILE A 356 -27.82 -7.17 -3.35
CA ILE A 356 -29.12 -6.63 -3.75
C ILE A 356 -29.04 -6.02 -5.16
N ALA A 357 -30.16 -6.03 -5.87
CA ALA A 357 -30.34 -5.42 -7.18
C ALA A 357 -29.33 -5.92 -8.24
N MET A 358 -29.02 -7.20 -8.22
CA MET A 358 -28.07 -7.79 -9.18
C MET A 358 -28.77 -8.12 -10.50
N PRO A 359 -28.33 -7.55 -11.65
CA PRO A 359 -28.86 -7.93 -12.94
C PRO A 359 -28.39 -9.34 -13.29
N LEU A 360 -29.35 -10.23 -13.56
CA LEU A 360 -29.11 -11.59 -14.04
C LEU A 360 -29.81 -11.85 -15.36
N GLN A 361 -29.16 -12.64 -16.19
CA GLN A 361 -29.71 -13.17 -17.43
C GLN A 361 -29.97 -14.68 -17.28
N THR A 362 -30.86 -15.22 -18.07
CA THR A 362 -31.16 -16.66 -18.09
C THR A 362 -29.96 -17.55 -18.42
N SER A 363 -28.92 -16.97 -19.02
CA SER A 363 -27.66 -17.64 -19.32
C SER A 363 -26.64 -17.58 -18.18
N ASN A 364 -26.89 -16.78 -17.12
CA ASN A 364 -25.93 -16.63 -16.03
C ASN A 364 -25.86 -17.87 -15.17
N GLN A 365 -24.66 -18.21 -14.76
CA GLN A 365 -24.35 -19.26 -13.82
C GLN A 365 -23.34 -18.76 -12.80
N PHE A 366 -23.56 -19.01 -11.53
CA PHE A 366 -22.67 -18.53 -10.48
C PHE A 366 -22.62 -19.44 -9.26
N LYS A 367 -21.62 -19.20 -8.42
CA LYS A 367 -21.49 -19.67 -7.04
C LYS A 367 -21.16 -18.49 -6.14
N VAL A 368 -21.29 -18.70 -4.83
CA VAL A 368 -20.70 -17.81 -3.83
C VAL A 368 -19.36 -18.37 -3.43
N VAL A 369 -18.37 -17.52 -3.25
CA VAL A 369 -17.02 -17.89 -2.80
C VAL A 369 -16.58 -17.06 -1.62
N LYS A 370 -15.64 -17.61 -0.82
CA LYS A 370 -14.95 -16.88 0.25
C LYS A 370 -13.51 -16.67 -0.14
N THR A 371 -13.02 -15.46 0.03
CA THR A 371 -11.59 -15.15 0.05
C THR A 371 -11.17 -14.60 1.41
N THR A 372 -9.99 -15.00 1.88
CA THR A 372 -9.39 -14.54 3.13
C THR A 372 -8.18 -13.66 2.90
N ASP A 373 -7.60 -13.72 1.71
CA ASP A 373 -6.42 -12.95 1.29
C ASP A 373 -6.69 -11.96 0.14
N GLY A 374 -7.92 -11.94 -0.37
CA GLY A 374 -8.35 -11.05 -1.45
C GLY A 374 -7.83 -11.42 -2.85
N THR A 375 -7.01 -12.44 -2.98
CA THR A 375 -6.41 -12.87 -4.25
C THR A 375 -6.80 -14.29 -4.63
N ASN A 376 -6.95 -15.18 -3.64
CA ASN A 376 -7.29 -16.57 -3.85
C ASN A 376 -8.69 -16.88 -3.31
N ILE A 377 -9.38 -17.79 -3.98
CA ILE A 377 -10.63 -18.34 -3.51
C ILE A 377 -10.34 -19.47 -2.52
N ALA A 378 -10.67 -19.25 -1.25
CA ALA A 378 -10.44 -20.23 -0.18
C ALA A 378 -11.57 -21.29 -0.12
N THR A 379 -12.81 -20.91 -0.42
CA THR A 379 -13.98 -21.81 -0.30
C THR A 379 -15.01 -21.48 -1.37
N TRP A 380 -15.62 -22.52 -1.92
CA TRP A 380 -16.74 -22.44 -2.87
C TRP A 380 -18.03 -22.90 -2.20
N TYR A 381 -19.15 -22.22 -2.50
CA TYR A 381 -20.48 -22.59 -2.00
C TYR A 381 -21.48 -22.73 -3.15
N PRO A 382 -22.10 -23.92 -3.30
CA PRO A 382 -21.66 -25.15 -2.67
C PRO A 382 -20.27 -25.59 -3.15
N SER A 383 -19.52 -26.31 -2.27
CA SER A 383 -18.17 -26.82 -2.63
C SER A 383 -18.24 -27.84 -3.77
N GLU A 384 -19.30 -28.64 -3.73
CA GLU A 384 -19.62 -29.65 -4.77
C GLU A 384 -20.97 -29.34 -5.42
N GLY A 385 -21.24 -29.98 -6.55
CA GLY A 385 -22.50 -29.85 -7.28
C GLY A 385 -22.51 -28.70 -8.30
N ASP A 386 -23.70 -28.44 -8.82
CA ASP A 386 -23.91 -27.51 -9.92
C ASP A 386 -23.81 -26.03 -9.49
N ASN A 387 -23.58 -25.16 -10.46
CA ASN A 387 -23.73 -23.72 -10.28
C ASN A 387 -25.20 -23.34 -10.24
N TYR A 388 -25.57 -22.30 -9.51
CA TYR A 388 -26.90 -21.70 -9.65
C TYR A 388 -27.07 -21.19 -11.10
N GLY A 389 -28.25 -21.40 -11.67
CA GLY A 389 -28.58 -21.04 -13.05
C GLY A 389 -28.27 -22.13 -14.09
N LYS A 390 -27.49 -23.17 -13.75
CA LYS A 390 -27.12 -24.23 -14.70
C LYS A 390 -28.30 -25.08 -15.17
N LYS A 391 -29.33 -25.22 -14.35
CA LYS A 391 -30.53 -26.00 -14.66
C LYS A 391 -31.73 -25.13 -15.01
N GLY A 392 -31.49 -23.86 -15.34
CA GLY A 392 -32.55 -22.92 -15.69
C GLY A 392 -33.29 -22.34 -14.48
N GLU A 393 -32.61 -22.26 -13.35
CA GLU A 393 -33.16 -21.64 -12.13
C GLU A 393 -33.47 -20.14 -12.34
N ILE A 394 -32.72 -19.46 -13.24
CA ILE A 394 -33.00 -18.10 -13.68
C ILE A 394 -33.94 -18.21 -14.89
N THR A 395 -35.24 -18.01 -14.68
CA THR A 395 -36.27 -18.25 -15.70
C THR A 395 -36.50 -17.08 -16.64
N GLU A 396 -36.07 -15.89 -16.28
CA GLU A 396 -36.17 -14.66 -17.09
C GLU A 396 -35.04 -13.70 -16.77
N ASP A 397 -34.69 -12.84 -17.69
CA ASP A 397 -33.73 -11.76 -17.47
C ASP A 397 -34.36 -10.73 -16.53
N GLY A 398 -33.62 -10.26 -15.55
CA GLY A 398 -34.17 -9.31 -14.56
C GLY A 398 -33.18 -8.93 -13.47
N THR A 399 -33.70 -8.24 -12.48
CA THR A 399 -32.98 -7.85 -11.27
C THR A 399 -33.32 -8.81 -10.13
N TYR A 400 -32.31 -9.22 -9.40
CA TYR A 400 -32.43 -10.24 -8.37
C TYR A 400 -31.67 -9.85 -7.11
N ASP A 401 -32.23 -10.22 -5.95
CA ASP A 401 -31.57 -10.19 -4.65
C ASP A 401 -30.99 -11.57 -4.35
N ILE A 402 -29.72 -11.65 -4.02
CA ILE A 402 -29.04 -12.90 -3.72
C ILE A 402 -28.64 -12.91 -2.26
N TYR A 403 -29.10 -13.91 -1.52
CA TYR A 403 -28.81 -14.13 -0.11
C TYR A 403 -27.96 -15.38 0.05
N PHE A 404 -27.04 -15.32 1.01
CA PHE A 404 -26.10 -16.40 1.27
C PHE A 404 -25.91 -16.62 2.77
N ARG A 405 -25.99 -17.87 3.21
CA ARG A 405 -25.68 -18.29 4.59
C ARG A 405 -24.51 -19.26 4.61
N PRO A 406 -23.35 -18.89 5.19
CA PRO A 406 -22.16 -19.76 5.22
C PRO A 406 -22.38 -21.05 6.02
N GLU A 407 -23.20 -21.02 7.07
CA GLU A 407 -23.56 -22.19 7.88
C GLU A 407 -24.67 -23.03 7.24
N GLY A 408 -25.22 -22.56 6.14
CA GLY A 408 -26.27 -23.23 5.40
C GLY A 408 -27.68 -22.96 5.89
N LYS A 409 -28.67 -23.24 5.02
CA LYS A 409 -30.10 -23.23 5.32
C LYS A 409 -30.80 -24.25 4.44
N THR A 410 -31.52 -25.17 5.07
CA THR A 410 -32.31 -26.20 4.36
C THR A 410 -33.30 -25.54 3.42
N GLY A 411 -33.41 -26.05 2.20
CA GLY A 411 -34.33 -25.55 1.17
C GLY A 411 -33.74 -24.45 0.27
N TRP A 412 -32.55 -23.94 0.61
CA TRP A 412 -31.80 -23.04 -0.26
C TRP A 412 -30.99 -23.84 -1.28
N PHE A 413 -30.63 -23.21 -2.42
CA PHE A 413 -29.80 -23.87 -3.42
C PHE A 413 -28.47 -24.30 -2.84
N GLY A 414 -28.13 -25.58 -3.01
CA GLY A 414 -26.96 -26.19 -2.39
C GLY A 414 -26.91 -26.05 -0.87
N ASN A 415 -28.03 -25.74 -0.22
CA ASN A 415 -28.18 -25.35 1.19
C ASN A 415 -27.55 -24.00 1.57
N TYR A 416 -27.11 -23.16 0.63
CA TYR A 416 -26.38 -21.92 0.94
C TYR A 416 -26.96 -20.67 0.31
N ILE A 417 -27.54 -20.76 -0.91
CA ILE A 417 -27.88 -19.61 -1.72
C ILE A 417 -29.38 -19.52 -1.92
N TYR A 418 -29.95 -18.37 -1.67
CA TYR A 418 -31.32 -18.03 -2.02
C TYR A 418 -31.32 -16.85 -2.99
N VAL A 419 -32.11 -16.93 -4.06
CA VAL A 419 -32.21 -15.90 -5.08
C VAL A 419 -33.67 -15.47 -5.20
N ALA A 420 -33.92 -14.19 -4.94
CA ALA A 420 -35.21 -13.55 -5.05
C ALA A 420 -35.21 -12.59 -6.25
N GLN A 421 -36.21 -12.69 -7.12
CA GLN A 421 -36.34 -11.75 -8.21
C GLN A 421 -37.02 -10.47 -7.74
N GLU A 422 -36.49 -9.33 -8.13
CA GLU A 422 -37.15 -8.03 -7.96
C GLU A 422 -38.26 -7.86 -9.01
N ILE A 423 -39.45 -7.48 -8.56
CA ILE A 423 -40.60 -7.19 -9.40
C ILE A 423 -40.91 -5.70 -9.27
N SER A 424 -40.73 -4.95 -10.35
CA SER A 424 -41.07 -3.54 -10.41
C SER A 424 -42.57 -3.35 -10.60
N ILE A 425 -43.15 -2.47 -9.78
CA ILE A 425 -44.58 -2.15 -9.78
C ILE A 425 -44.75 -0.63 -9.81
N ASP A 426 -45.44 -0.14 -10.86
CA ASP A 426 -45.68 1.29 -11.01
C ASP A 426 -47.00 1.70 -10.39
N ILE A 427 -46.96 2.67 -9.51
CA ILE A 427 -48.12 3.34 -8.94
C ILE A 427 -48.29 4.70 -9.62
N THR A 428 -49.47 4.92 -10.17
CA THR A 428 -49.83 6.18 -10.85
C THR A 428 -50.18 7.30 -9.84
N GLU A 429 -50.48 8.46 -10.32
CA GLU A 429 -50.97 9.62 -9.53
C GLU A 429 -52.22 9.31 -8.68
N ASN A 430 -52.94 8.26 -9.04
CA ASN A 430 -54.10 7.79 -8.25
C ASN A 430 -53.75 7.10 -6.95
N LEU A 431 -52.46 6.83 -6.69
CA LEU A 431 -51.92 6.23 -5.49
C LEU A 431 -52.38 4.79 -5.22
N TRP A 432 -53.15 4.19 -6.11
CA TRP A 432 -53.71 2.84 -5.99
C TRP A 432 -53.56 2.06 -7.30
N ALA A 433 -53.41 0.74 -7.18
CA ALA A 433 -53.43 -0.20 -8.33
C ALA A 433 -54.10 -1.53 -7.94
N SER A 434 -54.79 -2.16 -8.88
CA SER A 434 -55.12 -3.58 -8.81
C SER A 434 -53.93 -4.40 -9.29
N TYR A 435 -53.62 -5.51 -8.63
CA TYR A 435 -52.44 -6.30 -8.97
C TYR A 435 -52.64 -7.79 -8.67
N SER A 436 -51.97 -8.63 -9.45
CA SER A 436 -51.78 -10.04 -9.15
C SER A 436 -50.49 -10.55 -9.84
N SER A 437 -49.88 -11.58 -9.28
CA SER A 437 -48.67 -12.19 -9.79
C SER A 437 -48.76 -13.70 -9.82
N THR A 438 -48.12 -14.32 -10.81
CA THR A 438 -47.93 -15.79 -10.81
C THR A 438 -46.90 -16.27 -9.80
N LYS A 439 -46.14 -15.32 -9.16
CA LYS A 439 -45.15 -15.58 -8.14
C LYS A 439 -45.66 -15.09 -6.79
N ALA A 440 -45.25 -15.76 -5.72
CA ALA A 440 -45.47 -15.25 -4.36
C ALA A 440 -44.52 -14.05 -4.12
N LEU A 441 -45.02 -13.01 -3.45
CA LEU A 441 -44.29 -11.73 -3.28
C LEU A 441 -44.23 -11.30 -1.83
N ASP A 442 -43.13 -10.70 -1.46
CA ASP A 442 -42.90 -9.97 -0.21
C ASP A 442 -42.96 -8.46 -0.45
N PHE A 443 -43.87 -7.78 0.25
CA PHE A 443 -44.09 -6.34 0.19
C PHE A 443 -43.47 -5.60 1.40
N SER A 444 -42.78 -6.28 2.32
CA SER A 444 -42.30 -5.70 3.58
C SER A 444 -41.43 -4.46 3.39
N ASN A 445 -40.64 -4.43 2.34
CA ASN A 445 -39.71 -3.32 2.03
C ASN A 445 -40.06 -2.57 0.74
N SER A 446 -41.20 -2.85 0.13
CA SER A 446 -41.59 -2.28 -1.17
C SER A 446 -41.99 -0.81 -1.12
N GLY A 447 -42.34 -0.29 0.06
CA GLY A 447 -43.01 1.01 0.19
C GLY A 447 -44.48 0.99 -0.21
N LEU A 448 -45.02 -0.21 -0.55
CA LEU A 448 -46.42 -0.44 -0.86
C LEU A 448 -47.14 -1.12 0.32
N THR A 449 -48.43 -0.83 0.47
CA THR A 449 -49.33 -1.61 1.31
C THR A 449 -50.24 -2.42 0.42
N ALA A 450 -50.16 -3.75 0.49
CA ALA A 450 -51.03 -4.65 -0.24
C ALA A 450 -52.26 -5.00 0.64
N TYR A 451 -53.42 -5.11 0.03
CA TYR A 451 -54.68 -5.46 0.70
C TYR A 451 -55.38 -6.58 -0.05
N ILE A 452 -56.04 -7.43 0.72
CA ILE A 452 -57.08 -8.39 0.27
C ILE A 452 -58.47 -7.91 0.70
N ALA A 453 -59.50 -8.39 0.05
CA ALA A 453 -60.89 -8.09 0.37
C ALA A 453 -61.52 -9.31 1.09
N THR A 454 -61.80 -9.22 2.40
CA THR A 454 -62.18 -10.41 3.22
C THR A 454 -63.68 -10.60 3.34
N THR A 455 -64.45 -9.54 3.45
CA THR A 455 -65.91 -9.61 3.59
C THR A 455 -66.63 -8.47 2.91
N SER A 456 -67.91 -8.67 2.58
CA SER A 456 -68.76 -7.63 2.00
C SER A 456 -70.17 -7.79 2.48
N ASN A 457 -70.92 -6.66 2.60
CA ASN A 457 -72.36 -6.63 2.80
C ASN A 457 -73.14 -6.39 1.48
N GLY A 458 -72.44 -6.49 0.36
CA GLY A 458 -72.96 -6.26 -1.02
C GLY A 458 -72.96 -4.78 -1.44
N SER A 459 -72.64 -3.82 -0.55
CA SER A 459 -72.51 -2.41 -0.87
C SER A 459 -71.21 -1.78 -0.36
N SER A 460 -70.51 -2.46 0.52
CA SER A 460 -69.18 -2.06 1.01
C SER A 460 -68.33 -3.34 1.17
N VAL A 461 -67.02 -3.15 1.21
CA VAL A 461 -66.06 -4.22 1.32
C VAL A 461 -65.09 -3.94 2.44
N HIS A 462 -64.75 -4.93 3.24
CA HIS A 462 -63.72 -4.87 4.25
C HIS A 462 -62.40 -5.35 3.66
N TYR A 463 -61.34 -4.53 3.86
CA TYR A 463 -59.98 -4.80 3.34
C TYR A 463 -59.03 -5.03 4.51
N GLU A 464 -58.16 -6.03 4.36
CA GLU A 464 -57.11 -6.34 5.34
C GLU A 464 -55.73 -6.22 4.68
N PRO A 465 -54.77 -5.57 5.36
CA PRO A 465 -53.41 -5.48 4.83
C PRO A 465 -52.70 -6.82 4.91
N VAL A 466 -51.90 -7.13 3.88
CA VAL A 466 -51.07 -8.33 3.80
C VAL A 466 -49.66 -7.95 3.42
N ILE A 467 -48.63 -8.65 3.94
CA ILE A 467 -47.22 -8.40 3.64
C ILE A 467 -46.71 -9.46 2.69
N TYR A 468 -46.98 -10.72 2.95
CA TYR A 468 -46.61 -11.85 2.10
C TYR A 468 -47.82 -12.29 1.30
N VAL A 469 -47.72 -12.23 0.00
CA VAL A 469 -48.82 -12.50 -0.91
C VAL A 469 -48.54 -13.79 -1.68
N PRO A 470 -49.40 -14.85 -1.55
CA PRO A 470 -49.24 -16.07 -2.32
C PRO A 470 -49.35 -15.84 -3.83
N ALA A 471 -48.74 -16.71 -4.64
CA ALA A 471 -48.92 -16.74 -6.06
C ALA A 471 -50.41 -16.80 -6.43
N ASN A 472 -50.80 -16.18 -7.54
CA ASN A 472 -52.13 -16.13 -8.07
C ASN A 472 -53.21 -15.55 -7.13
N THR A 473 -52.78 -14.63 -6.26
CA THR A 473 -53.70 -13.92 -5.33
C THR A 473 -53.97 -12.52 -5.86
N GLY A 474 -55.28 -12.17 -5.99
CA GLY A 474 -55.69 -10.80 -6.35
C GLY A 474 -55.53 -9.87 -5.15
N ILE A 475 -54.93 -8.70 -5.34
CA ILE A 475 -54.71 -7.68 -4.32
C ILE A 475 -54.98 -6.28 -4.91
N ILE A 476 -55.12 -5.30 -4.01
CA ILE A 476 -54.95 -3.89 -4.35
C ILE A 476 -53.74 -3.36 -3.62
N LEU A 477 -53.05 -2.45 -4.25
CA LEU A 477 -51.83 -1.81 -3.73
C LEU A 477 -52.06 -0.33 -3.49
N ASN A 478 -51.55 0.17 -2.38
CA ASN A 478 -51.50 1.60 -2.07
C ASN A 478 -50.05 2.02 -1.86
N GLY A 479 -49.65 3.14 -2.46
CA GLY A 479 -48.32 3.71 -2.28
C GLY A 479 -48.20 5.09 -2.88
N THR A 480 -47.03 5.70 -2.79
CA THR A 480 -46.73 6.97 -3.47
C THR A 480 -46.62 6.74 -4.98
N GLN A 481 -46.85 7.81 -5.77
CA GLN A 481 -46.60 7.74 -7.20
C GLN A 481 -45.14 7.41 -7.50
N GLY A 482 -44.88 6.49 -8.41
CA GLY A 482 -43.55 6.04 -8.86
C GLY A 482 -43.42 4.55 -8.96
N THR A 483 -42.21 4.10 -9.28
CA THR A 483 -41.86 2.68 -9.34
C THR A 483 -41.47 2.19 -7.94
N HIS A 484 -42.06 1.08 -7.53
CA HIS A 484 -41.81 0.37 -6.29
C HIS A 484 -41.30 -1.05 -6.62
N VAL A 485 -40.59 -1.66 -5.67
CA VAL A 485 -40.04 -3.01 -5.87
C VAL A 485 -40.54 -3.94 -4.79
N ALA A 486 -41.18 -5.03 -5.20
CA ALA A 486 -41.45 -6.20 -4.36
C ALA A 486 -40.51 -7.33 -4.75
N VAL A 487 -40.19 -8.26 -3.84
CA VAL A 487 -39.29 -9.37 -4.13
C VAL A 487 -40.06 -10.70 -4.11
N THR A 488 -39.66 -11.63 -4.98
CA THR A 488 -40.24 -12.96 -4.99
C THR A 488 -39.83 -13.77 -3.77
N ILE A 489 -40.75 -14.55 -3.23
CA ILE A 489 -40.51 -15.54 -2.16
C ILE A 489 -40.91 -16.94 -2.63
N PRO A 490 -40.35 -18.02 -2.06
CA PRO A 490 -40.65 -19.39 -2.50
C PRO A 490 -42.13 -19.73 -2.37
N SER A 491 -42.76 -19.26 -1.30
CA SER A 491 -44.19 -19.44 -1.03
C SER A 491 -44.65 -18.48 0.09
N ALA A 492 -45.92 -18.23 0.18
CA ALA A 492 -46.56 -17.56 1.29
C ALA A 492 -47.77 -18.38 1.74
N ASP A 493 -48.15 -18.23 3.00
CA ASP A 493 -49.36 -18.86 3.54
C ASP A 493 -50.61 -18.33 2.84
N ALA A 494 -51.63 -19.17 2.72
CA ALA A 494 -52.89 -18.77 2.13
C ALA A 494 -53.53 -17.59 2.89
N VAL A 495 -53.99 -16.58 2.19
CA VAL A 495 -54.57 -15.35 2.77
C VAL A 495 -55.98 -15.52 3.35
N GLY A 496 -56.52 -16.72 3.34
CA GLY A 496 -57.89 -16.97 3.76
C GLY A 496 -58.93 -16.52 2.71
N THR A 497 -60.08 -16.01 3.19
CA THR A 497 -61.12 -15.49 2.27
C THR A 497 -60.64 -14.23 1.59
N ASN A 498 -60.73 -14.23 0.25
CA ASN A 498 -60.37 -13.06 -0.55
C ASN A 498 -61.40 -12.93 -1.71
N LEU A 499 -62.09 -11.81 -1.73
CA LEU A 499 -63.07 -11.49 -2.79
C LEU A 499 -62.41 -10.84 -4.03
N LEU A 500 -61.09 -10.53 -3.96
CA LEU A 500 -60.32 -10.10 -5.12
C LEU A 500 -59.85 -11.32 -5.89
N VAL A 501 -60.30 -11.42 -7.13
CA VAL A 501 -59.95 -12.53 -8.03
C VAL A 501 -58.74 -12.11 -8.86
N SER A 502 -57.76 -13.00 -8.96
CA SER A 502 -56.50 -12.80 -9.68
C SER A 502 -56.67 -13.06 -11.18
N THR A 503 -56.08 -12.21 -11.97
CA THR A 503 -55.86 -12.43 -13.44
C THR A 503 -54.38 -12.67 -13.77
N ALA A 504 -53.59 -13.16 -12.83
CA ALA A 504 -52.15 -13.34 -13.03
C ALA A 504 -51.81 -14.25 -14.21
N ASN A 505 -52.60 -15.30 -14.45
CA ASN A 505 -52.35 -16.29 -15.48
C ASN A 505 -52.94 -15.89 -16.88
N ALA A 506 -54.04 -15.14 -16.90
CA ALA A 506 -54.70 -14.73 -18.14
C ALA A 506 -55.61 -13.52 -17.87
N GLU A 507 -55.89 -12.78 -18.93
CA GLU A 507 -56.96 -11.78 -18.95
C GLU A 507 -58.30 -12.43 -18.65
N HIS A 508 -59.20 -11.71 -17.92
CA HIS A 508 -60.56 -12.12 -17.68
C HIS A 508 -61.54 -11.18 -18.37
N GLU A 509 -62.39 -11.73 -19.22
CA GLU A 509 -63.51 -11.00 -19.83
C GLU A 509 -64.78 -11.27 -19.02
N VAL A 510 -65.39 -10.20 -18.52
CA VAL A 510 -66.61 -10.29 -17.70
C VAL A 510 -67.76 -10.87 -18.53
N THR A 511 -68.30 -11.98 -18.08
CA THR A 511 -69.42 -12.69 -18.76
C THR A 511 -70.79 -12.08 -18.42
N ALA A 512 -71.80 -12.36 -19.21
CA ALA A 512 -73.15 -11.90 -18.98
C ALA A 512 -73.74 -12.42 -17.62
N GLY A 513 -73.27 -13.57 -17.14
CA GLY A 513 -73.67 -14.12 -15.83
C GLY A 513 -73.05 -13.43 -14.63
N GLU A 514 -71.99 -12.65 -14.82
CA GLU A 514 -71.25 -11.90 -13.83
C GLU A 514 -71.73 -10.43 -13.71
N VAL A 515 -72.51 -9.95 -14.65
CA VAL A 515 -73.07 -8.59 -14.61
C VAL A 515 -73.88 -8.38 -13.32
N GLY A 516 -73.66 -7.24 -12.65
CA GLY A 516 -74.25 -6.91 -11.38
C GLY A 516 -73.54 -7.48 -10.15
N LYS A 517 -72.44 -8.27 -10.35
CA LYS A 517 -71.69 -8.97 -9.27
C LYS A 517 -70.20 -8.71 -9.32
N VAL A 518 -69.63 -8.45 -10.50
CA VAL A 518 -68.21 -8.25 -10.72
C VAL A 518 -67.92 -6.78 -10.93
N TYR A 519 -66.83 -6.31 -10.29
CA TYR A 519 -66.39 -4.93 -10.32
C TYR A 519 -64.94 -4.85 -10.77
N ALA A 520 -64.66 -4.05 -11.78
CA ALA A 520 -63.32 -3.78 -12.25
C ALA A 520 -62.71 -2.59 -11.53
N PHE A 521 -61.39 -2.63 -11.28
CA PHE A 521 -60.68 -1.51 -10.72
C PHE A 521 -60.63 -0.35 -11.70
N GLY A 522 -61.04 0.84 -11.26
CA GLY A 522 -61.15 1.99 -12.14
C GLY A 522 -61.50 3.30 -11.38
N MET A 523 -61.97 4.27 -12.17
CA MET A 523 -62.38 5.57 -11.66
C MET A 523 -63.81 5.88 -12.02
N LYS A 524 -64.64 6.37 -11.06
CA LYS A 524 -65.99 6.86 -11.28
C LYS A 524 -66.21 8.14 -10.48
N GLY A 525 -66.65 9.17 -11.17
CA GLY A 525 -66.92 10.49 -10.53
C GLY A 525 -65.68 11.11 -9.83
N GLY A 526 -64.48 10.89 -10.40
CA GLY A 526 -63.22 11.40 -9.81
C GLY A 526 -62.70 10.62 -8.60
N LYS A 527 -63.34 9.50 -8.20
CA LYS A 527 -62.93 8.60 -7.11
C LYS A 527 -62.40 7.30 -7.72
N VAL A 528 -61.25 6.82 -7.18
CA VAL A 528 -60.64 5.54 -7.52
C VAL A 528 -61.28 4.44 -6.66
N GLY A 529 -61.61 3.29 -7.29
CA GLY A 529 -62.24 2.17 -6.59
C GLY A 529 -62.63 1.07 -7.56
N PHE A 530 -63.61 0.26 -7.18
CA PHE A 530 -64.14 -0.78 -7.99
C PHE A 530 -65.48 -0.33 -8.64
N VAL A 531 -65.52 -0.31 -9.95
CA VAL A 531 -66.68 0.11 -10.77
C VAL A 531 -67.38 -1.13 -11.25
N LEU A 532 -68.71 -1.18 -11.16
CA LEU A 532 -69.52 -2.26 -11.67
C LEU A 532 -69.21 -2.50 -13.16
N ALA A 533 -68.79 -3.73 -13.46
CA ALA A 533 -68.38 -4.07 -14.82
C ALA A 533 -69.56 -4.55 -15.69
N GLU A 534 -69.54 -4.22 -16.98
CA GLU A 534 -70.47 -4.67 -17.99
C GLU A 534 -69.97 -5.98 -18.63
N ALA A 535 -70.83 -6.73 -19.29
CA ALA A 535 -70.42 -7.88 -20.06
C ALA A 535 -69.47 -7.50 -21.19
N GLY A 536 -68.42 -8.28 -21.38
CA GLY A 536 -67.37 -7.99 -22.36
C GLY A 536 -66.29 -7.04 -21.86
N TYR A 537 -66.33 -6.58 -20.58
CA TYR A 537 -65.26 -5.74 -20.05
C TYR A 537 -64.01 -6.58 -19.76
N PRO A 538 -62.83 -6.23 -20.36
CA PRO A 538 -61.62 -7.00 -20.14
C PRO A 538 -60.89 -6.50 -18.86
N VAL A 539 -60.55 -7.42 -17.97
CA VAL A 539 -59.63 -7.21 -16.86
C VAL A 539 -58.29 -7.78 -17.30
N ALA A 540 -57.34 -6.92 -17.60
CA ALA A 540 -56.04 -7.29 -18.15
C ALA A 540 -55.29 -8.30 -17.25
N GLN A 541 -54.44 -9.11 -17.85
CA GLN A 541 -53.54 -10.02 -17.13
C GLN A 541 -52.66 -9.27 -16.11
N GLY A 542 -52.41 -9.86 -14.95
CA GLY A 542 -51.61 -9.29 -13.89
C GLY A 542 -52.37 -8.28 -13.01
N ARG A 543 -53.69 -8.17 -13.17
CA ARG A 543 -54.60 -7.34 -12.39
C ARG A 543 -55.43 -8.15 -11.42
N SER A 544 -56.33 -7.50 -10.72
CA SER A 544 -57.39 -8.13 -9.94
C SER A 544 -58.71 -7.43 -10.11
N TYR A 545 -59.81 -8.17 -9.96
CA TYR A 545 -61.15 -7.64 -9.93
C TYR A 545 -61.89 -8.14 -8.67
N LEU A 546 -62.91 -7.40 -8.25
CA LEU A 546 -63.72 -7.76 -7.07
C LEU A 546 -64.94 -8.58 -7.51
N ASP A 547 -65.10 -9.78 -7.00
CA ASP A 547 -66.25 -10.66 -7.25
C ASP A 547 -67.12 -10.81 -5.95
N LEU A 548 -68.34 -10.31 -6.04
CA LEU A 548 -69.34 -10.36 -4.96
C LEU A 548 -70.46 -11.39 -5.24
N SER A 549 -70.26 -12.31 -6.18
CA SER A 549 -71.28 -13.31 -6.53
C SER A 549 -71.65 -14.22 -5.35
N THR A 550 -70.71 -14.49 -4.45
CA THR A 550 -70.89 -15.37 -3.24
C THR A 550 -71.50 -14.66 -2.02
N VAL A 551 -71.46 -13.34 -1.96
CA VAL A 551 -71.87 -12.54 -0.79
C VAL A 551 -73.10 -11.67 -1.04
N GLY A 552 -73.76 -11.82 -2.17
CA GLY A 552 -75.00 -11.15 -2.50
C GLY A 552 -74.82 -9.68 -2.89
N ALA A 553 -74.18 -9.46 -4.08
CA ALA A 553 -73.98 -8.13 -4.65
C ALA A 553 -75.32 -7.37 -4.78
N LYS A 554 -75.33 -6.09 -4.41
CA LYS A 554 -76.52 -5.22 -4.52
C LYS A 554 -76.58 -4.41 -5.79
N GLY A 555 -75.63 -4.63 -6.73
CA GLY A 555 -75.58 -3.94 -8.02
C GLY A 555 -75.34 -2.44 -7.94
N ILE A 556 -74.65 -2.00 -6.92
CA ILE A 556 -74.25 -0.59 -6.81
C ILE A 556 -73.15 -0.31 -7.81
N ASP A 557 -73.09 0.91 -8.32
CA ASP A 557 -72.21 1.27 -9.42
C ASP A 557 -70.73 1.41 -9.03
N PHE A 558 -70.44 1.58 -7.73
CA PHE A 558 -69.09 1.87 -7.28
C PHE A 558 -68.88 1.40 -5.81
N ILE A 559 -67.74 0.76 -5.56
CA ILE A 559 -67.26 0.35 -4.25
C ILE A 559 -65.95 1.03 -3.96
N GLY A 560 -65.83 1.68 -2.79
CA GLY A 560 -64.68 2.45 -2.37
C GLY A 560 -63.51 1.55 -1.95
N LEU A 561 -62.31 2.14 -1.83
CA LEU A 561 -61.08 1.55 -1.36
C LEU A 561 -60.90 1.80 0.14
N PRO A 562 -59.88 1.17 0.80
CA PRO A 562 -59.56 1.44 2.21
C PRO A 562 -59.43 2.97 2.48
N GLY A 563 -60.09 3.48 3.56
CA GLY A 563 -60.09 4.90 3.90
C GLY A 563 -61.08 5.77 3.14
N SER A 564 -61.88 5.20 2.20
CA SER A 564 -63.00 5.94 1.55
C SER A 564 -64.25 5.90 2.39
N GLU A 565 -65.16 6.88 2.19
CA GLU A 565 -66.46 6.92 2.93
C GLU A 565 -67.40 5.72 2.64
N THR A 566 -67.04 4.86 1.66
CA THR A 566 -67.82 3.72 1.21
C THR A 566 -67.20 2.38 1.57
N ASP A 567 -66.05 2.37 2.26
CA ASP A 567 -65.32 1.11 2.55
C ASP A 567 -65.81 0.37 3.78
N GLY A 568 -66.73 0.94 4.54
CA GLY A 568 -67.28 0.28 5.73
C GLY A 568 -66.27 0.02 6.83
N ILE A 569 -65.19 0.78 6.88
CA ILE A 569 -64.24 0.69 7.98
C ILE A 569 -64.86 1.15 9.28
N ASP A 570 -65.48 0.26 10.00
CA ASP A 570 -65.57 0.37 11.45
C ASP A 570 -64.13 0.39 11.99
N THR A 571 -63.82 1.48 12.68
CA THR A 571 -62.54 1.74 13.36
C THR A 571 -61.68 0.50 13.57
N VAL A 572 -60.49 0.46 12.99
CA VAL A 572 -59.51 -0.61 13.13
C VAL A 572 -59.25 -0.91 14.60
N HIS A 573 -59.97 -1.85 15.15
CA HIS A 573 -59.67 -2.46 16.44
C HIS A 573 -58.67 -3.57 16.20
N ASN A 574 -57.40 -3.28 16.48
CA ASN A 574 -56.27 -4.21 16.54
C ASN A 574 -55.91 -4.93 15.23
N ALA A 575 -55.25 -4.23 14.30
CA ALA A 575 -54.24 -4.90 13.52
C ALA A 575 -53.16 -5.39 14.51
N GLN A 576 -53.20 -6.66 14.87
CA GLN A 576 -52.05 -7.29 15.50
C GLN A 576 -50.94 -7.33 14.47
N PHE A 577 -50.13 -6.25 14.49
CA PHE A 577 -48.86 -6.30 13.80
C PHE A 577 -48.07 -7.44 14.45
N ILE A 578 -47.92 -8.54 13.74
CA ILE A 578 -46.89 -9.53 14.07
C ILE A 578 -45.58 -8.82 13.80
N MET A 579 -45.02 -8.17 14.82
CA MET A 579 -43.75 -7.49 14.76
C MET A 579 -42.65 -8.54 14.63
N HIS A 580 -42.19 -8.79 13.42
CA HIS A 580 -40.91 -9.47 13.20
C HIS A 580 -39.72 -8.51 13.30
N ASN A 581 -39.95 -7.20 13.50
CA ASN A 581 -38.92 -6.17 13.59
C ASN A 581 -38.92 -5.55 15.00
N ASP A 582 -37.74 -5.16 15.46
CA ASP A 582 -37.51 -4.48 16.72
C ASP A 582 -38.32 -3.17 16.83
N ALA A 583 -39.11 -3.07 17.89
CA ALA A 583 -39.81 -1.84 18.21
C ALA A 583 -39.05 -1.05 19.29
N TYR A 584 -38.99 0.28 19.12
CA TYR A 584 -38.30 1.17 20.03
C TYR A 584 -39.28 2.21 20.59
N ASN A 585 -39.12 2.63 21.84
CA ASN A 585 -39.83 3.78 22.35
C ASN A 585 -39.23 5.11 21.86
N LEU A 586 -39.84 6.25 22.23
CA LEU A 586 -39.34 7.57 21.84
C LEU A 586 -37.93 7.88 22.39
N ALA A 587 -37.47 7.16 23.41
CA ALA A 587 -36.12 7.29 23.96
C ALA A 587 -35.09 6.38 23.24
N GLY A 588 -35.49 5.66 22.19
CA GLY A 588 -34.61 4.75 21.43
C GLY A 588 -34.35 3.41 22.11
N GLN A 589 -35.10 3.06 23.16
CA GLN A 589 -34.95 1.78 23.84
C GLN A 589 -35.86 0.75 23.16
N ARG A 590 -35.35 -0.47 22.93
CA ARG A 590 -36.12 -1.60 22.43
C ARG A 590 -37.23 -1.99 23.42
N VAL A 591 -38.42 -2.17 22.92
CA VAL A 591 -39.59 -2.47 23.74
C VAL A 591 -40.26 -3.76 23.26
N SER A 592 -40.93 -4.45 24.21
CA SER A 592 -41.72 -5.66 23.91
C SER A 592 -43.04 -5.32 23.23
N LYS A 593 -43.68 -6.31 22.64
CA LYS A 593 -45.00 -6.18 22.02
C LYS A 593 -46.11 -5.71 22.99
N ASP A 594 -45.89 -5.85 24.30
CA ASP A 594 -46.86 -5.47 25.32
C ASP A 594 -46.64 -4.04 25.85
N TYR A 595 -45.64 -3.32 25.31
CA TYR A 595 -45.35 -1.94 25.68
C TYR A 595 -46.50 -1.03 25.24
N LYS A 596 -47.05 -0.27 26.19
CA LYS A 596 -48.12 0.70 25.97
C LYS A 596 -47.52 2.08 25.70
N GLY A 597 -47.91 2.72 24.62
CA GLY A 597 -47.42 4.03 24.25
C GLY A 597 -46.94 4.14 22.79
N ILE A 598 -46.22 5.23 22.47
CA ILE A 598 -45.68 5.41 21.11
C ILE A 598 -44.48 4.51 20.91
N VAL A 599 -44.53 3.68 19.88
CA VAL A 599 -43.43 2.83 19.44
C VAL A 599 -42.96 3.27 18.04
N ILE A 600 -41.68 3.10 17.79
CA ILE A 600 -41.07 3.31 16.50
C ILE A 600 -40.70 1.95 15.92
N VAL A 601 -41.26 1.62 14.77
CA VAL A 601 -40.96 0.42 14.00
C VAL A 601 -40.59 0.85 12.58
N ASN A 602 -39.43 0.44 12.09
CA ASN A 602 -38.94 0.85 10.75
C ASN A 602 -39.00 2.36 10.50
N GLY A 603 -38.62 3.15 11.52
CA GLY A 603 -38.59 4.62 11.42
C GLY A 603 -39.97 5.31 11.47
N LYS A 604 -41.06 4.57 11.57
CA LYS A 604 -42.42 5.12 11.69
C LYS A 604 -42.93 5.00 13.13
N LYS A 605 -43.74 6.00 13.57
CA LYS A 605 -44.33 6.05 14.92
C LYS A 605 -45.71 5.45 14.92
N TYR A 606 -45.95 4.57 15.86
CA TYR A 606 -47.25 3.93 16.11
C TYR A 606 -47.66 4.10 17.59
N LEU A 607 -48.94 4.20 17.85
CA LEU A 607 -49.46 4.21 19.20
C LEU A 607 -49.94 2.78 19.56
N ASN A 608 -49.17 2.12 20.40
CA ASN A 608 -49.57 0.80 20.95
C ASN A 608 -50.38 1.07 22.23
N LYS A 609 -51.70 0.76 22.21
CA LYS A 609 -52.66 1.01 23.30
C LYS A 609 -52.72 -0.12 24.31
#